data_2ff8200fcce29837931325519827762b
#
_entry.id   2ff8200fcce29837931325519827762b
#
_cell.length_a   1.000
_cell.length_b   1.000
_cell.length_c   1.000
_cell.angle_alpha   90.00
_cell.angle_beta   90.00
_cell.angle_gamma   90.00
#
_symmetry.space_group_name_H-M   'P 1'
#
loop_
_entity.id
_entity.type
_entity.pdbx_description
1 polymer ?
#
loop_
_entity_poly.entity_id
_entity_poly.type
_entity_poly.pdbx_seq_one_letter_code
_entity_poly.pdbx_strand_id
1 'polypeptide(L)'
;PQVFIGSDARCILKGNRFAKRVDIQNNSLFECHIDHTALTERNKLPEFPDLRVPETKPARVALYNVLDFGIEPFVVPFNASTNTQSIQNAIRNGLNSAKDATAAIQSALDKAKADGGGIVYLPGGRYKMLGTLTVPTGVELRGAADFGSIPRGHGTIFEVYAGKGQPSGESFLKLEAGSGVRGISINYPEQLSSMLPAMAQYPYTIQGKGKDIYIVNVGIRAAWNGLDLFSNKCDNHYVDYLAGHAFKNVIRIGGGSQGGMVNNMQFNTIVYACGAETKFGSWSNNADADNGKAYDQNMKELRFITVEDCTDEILYNDFHYGGYEGIVFDKSDAGRAASGKVLGLGIDGSMNAAMFNALGSAGFPLVNTQLVALEAKSTAFPDTRYITLGE
;
A
#
# COMPACT_ATOMS: atom_id res chain seq x y z
N PRO A 1 -32.51 18.68 0.32
CA PRO A 1 -32.13 17.35 -0.11
C PRO A 1 -33.28 16.35 0.11
N GLN A 2 -33.31 15.31 -0.71
CA GLN A 2 -34.27 14.22 -0.58
C GLN A 2 -33.49 12.94 -0.26
N VAL A 3 -34.04 12.13 0.63
CA VAL A 3 -33.62 10.76 0.89
C VAL A 3 -34.74 9.84 0.46
N PHE A 4 -34.43 8.90 -0.42
CA PHE A 4 -35.41 7.96 -0.93
C PHE A 4 -35.03 6.54 -0.46
N ILE A 5 -35.94 5.85 0.21
CA ILE A 5 -35.78 4.49 0.68
C ILE A 5 -36.66 3.59 -0.20
N GLY A 6 -36.04 2.72 -0.97
CA GLY A 6 -36.74 1.81 -1.90
C GLY A 6 -37.52 0.72 -1.20
N SER A 7 -38.35 0.00 -1.96
CA SER A 7 -39.31 -1.02 -1.45
C SER A 7 -38.62 -2.18 -0.71
N ASP A 8 -37.43 -2.56 -1.15
CA ASP A 8 -36.72 -3.74 -0.62
C ASP A 8 -35.57 -3.35 0.38
N ALA A 9 -35.47 -2.06 0.68
CA ALA A 9 -34.42 -1.54 1.55
C ALA A 9 -34.74 -1.81 3.02
N ARG A 10 -33.72 -2.27 3.76
CA ARG A 10 -33.70 -2.20 5.23
C ARG A 10 -32.67 -1.17 5.60
N CYS A 11 -33.01 -0.16 6.37
CA CYS A 11 -32.08 0.89 6.69
C CYS A 11 -32.21 1.40 8.13
N ILE A 12 -31.12 1.95 8.62
CA ILE A 12 -31.07 2.71 9.86
C ILE A 12 -30.55 4.11 9.52
N LEU A 13 -31.36 5.12 9.68
CA LEU A 13 -30.97 6.53 9.60
C LEU A 13 -30.94 7.10 11.00
N LYS A 14 -29.74 7.27 11.58
CA LYS A 14 -29.57 7.73 12.95
C LYS A 14 -28.50 8.82 13.02
N GLY A 15 -28.81 9.91 13.73
CA GLY A 15 -27.87 10.99 14.00
C GLY A 15 -27.39 11.76 12.75
N ASN A 16 -28.06 11.59 11.61
CA ASN A 16 -27.70 12.31 10.39
C ASN A 16 -27.96 13.82 10.53
N ARG A 17 -27.10 14.62 9.93
CA ARG A 17 -27.19 16.08 9.91
C ARG A 17 -27.24 16.59 8.47
N PHE A 18 -28.19 17.42 8.17
CA PHE A 18 -28.37 17.99 6.84
C PHE A 18 -28.31 19.52 6.90
N ALA A 19 -27.63 20.12 5.94
CA ALA A 19 -27.51 21.59 5.86
C ALA A 19 -28.85 22.32 5.53
N LYS A 20 -29.84 21.56 5.06
CA LYS A 20 -31.19 22.07 4.77
C LYS A 20 -32.20 20.99 5.18
N ARG A 21 -33.47 21.41 5.36
CA ARG A 21 -34.58 20.49 5.60
C ARG A 21 -34.54 19.35 4.57
N VAL A 22 -34.56 18.14 5.06
CA VAL A 22 -34.59 16.92 4.24
C VAL A 22 -36.02 16.42 4.14
N ASP A 23 -36.38 15.97 2.96
CA ASP A 23 -37.60 15.18 2.71
C ASP A 23 -37.18 13.70 2.62
N ILE A 24 -37.72 12.88 3.54
CA ILE A 24 -37.42 11.45 3.61
C ILE A 24 -38.66 10.70 3.11
N GLN A 25 -38.56 10.11 1.92
CA GLN A 25 -39.58 9.26 1.35
C GLN A 25 -39.25 7.79 1.63
N ASN A 26 -39.92 7.22 2.62
CA ASN A 26 -39.79 5.81 2.96
C ASN A 26 -40.84 4.96 2.28
N ASN A 27 -40.47 4.25 1.23
CA ASN A 27 -41.31 3.30 0.50
C ASN A 27 -40.97 1.83 0.82
N SER A 28 -40.14 1.61 1.85
CA SER A 28 -39.75 0.25 2.23
C SER A 28 -40.92 -0.58 2.71
N LEU A 29 -40.97 -1.84 2.27
CA LEU A 29 -41.87 -2.88 2.78
C LEU A 29 -41.37 -3.51 4.08
N PHE A 30 -40.13 -3.14 4.51
CA PHE A 30 -39.50 -3.62 5.73
C PHE A 30 -39.44 -2.52 6.78
N GLU A 31 -39.25 -2.92 8.03
CA GLU A 31 -39.00 -1.97 9.11
C GLU A 31 -37.71 -1.21 8.88
N CYS A 32 -37.82 0.12 8.83
CA CYS A 32 -36.68 1.03 8.74
C CYS A 32 -36.63 1.85 10.03
N HIS A 33 -35.48 1.85 10.71
CA HIS A 33 -35.26 2.69 11.89
C HIS A 33 -34.81 4.07 11.48
N ILE A 34 -35.70 5.07 11.57
CA ILE A 34 -35.42 6.46 11.20
C ILE A 34 -35.48 7.28 12.49
N ASP A 35 -34.32 7.62 13.03
CA ASP A 35 -34.21 8.51 14.18
C ASP A 35 -34.13 9.98 13.73
N HIS A 36 -34.50 10.90 14.61
CA HIS A 36 -34.54 12.32 14.31
C HIS A 36 -33.20 12.81 13.71
N THR A 37 -33.24 13.12 12.43
CA THR A 37 -32.15 13.78 11.73
C THR A 37 -32.26 15.27 11.99
N ALA A 38 -31.33 15.81 12.78
CA ALA A 38 -31.31 17.23 13.07
C ALA A 38 -30.85 18.02 11.86
N LEU A 39 -31.55 19.12 11.54
CA LEU A 39 -31.03 20.16 10.67
C LEU A 39 -29.80 20.77 11.36
N THR A 40 -28.69 20.82 10.63
CA THR A 40 -27.49 21.50 11.12
C THR A 40 -27.34 22.84 10.45
N GLU A 41 -27.18 23.88 11.24
CA GLU A 41 -26.65 25.13 10.71
C GLU A 41 -25.24 24.86 10.15
N ARG A 42 -24.93 25.48 9.03
CA ARG A 42 -23.68 25.25 8.26
C ARG A 42 -22.42 25.44 9.11
N ASN A 43 -22.50 26.24 10.15
CA ASN A 43 -21.41 26.58 11.09
C ASN A 43 -21.22 25.55 12.21
N LYS A 44 -22.07 24.52 12.28
CA LYS A 44 -22.01 23.46 13.30
C LYS A 44 -21.71 22.08 12.72
N LEU A 45 -21.31 22.02 11.45
CA LEU A 45 -20.74 20.80 10.91
C LEU A 45 -19.46 20.47 11.71
N PRO A 46 -19.24 19.22 12.07
CA PRO A 46 -17.96 18.85 12.69
C PRO A 46 -16.84 19.34 11.77
N GLU A 47 -15.90 20.04 12.36
CA GLU A 47 -14.67 20.38 11.63
C GLU A 47 -14.00 19.08 11.21
N PHE A 48 -13.78 18.94 9.91
CA PHE A 48 -12.87 17.88 9.45
C PHE A 48 -11.49 18.23 9.98
N PRO A 49 -10.74 17.23 10.47
CA PRO A 49 -9.38 17.48 10.92
C PRO A 49 -8.60 18.13 9.77
N ASP A 50 -7.81 19.14 10.11
CA ASP A 50 -6.89 19.77 9.18
C ASP A 50 -5.86 18.71 8.75
N LEU A 51 -6.06 18.14 7.57
CA LEU A 51 -5.15 17.16 6.99
C LEU A 51 -3.94 17.92 6.42
N ARG A 52 -3.02 18.29 7.29
CA ARG A 52 -1.78 18.91 6.88
C ARG A 52 -0.90 17.88 6.19
N VAL A 53 -0.88 17.96 4.87
CA VAL A 53 0.08 17.19 4.07
C VAL A 53 1.49 17.76 4.37
N PRO A 54 2.40 16.96 4.90
CA PRO A 54 3.75 17.44 5.18
C PRO A 54 4.49 17.77 3.89
N GLU A 55 5.43 18.69 3.97
CA GLU A 55 6.31 18.99 2.85
C GLU A 55 7.28 17.82 2.61
N THR A 56 7.16 17.20 1.44
CA THR A 56 8.00 16.06 1.05
C THR A 56 9.09 16.52 0.08
N LYS A 57 10.29 16.80 0.59
CA LYS A 57 11.42 17.27 -0.21
C LYS A 57 12.76 16.80 0.37
N PRO A 58 13.80 16.65 -0.47
CA PRO A 58 15.17 16.46 0.00
C PRO A 58 15.70 17.73 0.70
N ALA A 59 16.80 17.58 1.42
CA ALA A 59 17.46 18.72 2.09
C ALA A 59 17.96 19.81 1.12
N ARG A 60 18.25 19.42 -0.14
CA ARG A 60 18.70 20.33 -1.21
C ARG A 60 18.05 19.95 -2.53
N VAL A 61 17.86 20.94 -3.40
CA VAL A 61 17.48 20.74 -4.80
C VAL A 61 18.76 20.59 -5.64
N ALA A 62 19.39 19.42 -5.55
CA ALA A 62 20.52 19.03 -6.38
C ALA A 62 20.22 17.69 -7.02
N LEU A 63 20.54 17.50 -8.29
CA LEU A 63 20.19 16.31 -9.06
C LEU A 63 21.44 15.47 -9.34
N TYR A 64 21.35 14.17 -9.00
CA TYR A 64 22.36 13.16 -9.27
C TYR A 64 21.71 12.10 -10.17
N ASN A 65 22.06 12.10 -11.45
CA ASN A 65 21.54 11.11 -12.38
C ASN A 65 22.33 9.80 -12.25
N VAL A 66 21.67 8.67 -12.05
CA VAL A 66 22.37 7.38 -11.91
C VAL A 66 23.16 6.97 -13.17
N LEU A 67 22.83 7.53 -14.32
CA LEU A 67 23.60 7.32 -15.56
C LEU A 67 25.05 7.80 -15.41
N ASP A 68 25.29 8.86 -14.64
CA ASP A 68 26.63 9.41 -14.36
C ASP A 68 27.46 8.47 -13.44
N PHE A 69 26.81 7.47 -12.84
CA PHE A 69 27.42 6.43 -12.01
C PHE A 69 27.60 5.10 -12.75
N GLY A 70 27.44 5.11 -14.07
CA GLY A 70 27.76 3.98 -14.95
C GLY A 70 26.74 2.86 -14.98
N ILE A 71 25.48 3.14 -14.63
CA ILE A 71 24.37 2.19 -14.76
C ILE A 71 23.29 2.74 -15.68
N GLU A 72 22.88 1.95 -16.64
CA GLU A 72 21.76 2.24 -17.52
C GLU A 72 20.61 1.26 -17.25
N PRO A 73 19.35 1.72 -17.34
CA PRO A 73 18.20 0.84 -17.25
C PRO A 73 18.10 -0.07 -18.48
N PHE A 74 17.59 -1.27 -18.29
CA PHE A 74 17.09 -2.04 -19.40
C PHE A 74 15.73 -1.48 -19.85
N VAL A 75 15.63 -1.11 -21.10
CA VAL A 75 14.39 -0.61 -21.72
C VAL A 75 13.87 -1.66 -22.69
N VAL A 76 12.60 -2.05 -22.52
CA VAL A 76 11.94 -2.93 -23.50
C VAL A 76 11.75 -2.15 -24.81
N PRO A 77 12.25 -2.64 -25.95
CA PRO A 77 12.09 -1.93 -27.22
C PRO A 77 10.61 -1.69 -27.57
N PHE A 78 10.27 -0.47 -27.95
CA PHE A 78 8.90 -0.07 -28.28
C PHE A 78 8.28 -0.90 -29.42
N ASN A 79 9.10 -1.45 -30.31
CA ASN A 79 8.68 -2.31 -31.42
C ASN A 79 8.54 -3.78 -31.04
N ALA A 80 8.76 -4.12 -29.78
CA ALA A 80 8.46 -5.47 -29.33
C ALA A 80 6.98 -5.74 -29.63
N SER A 81 6.74 -6.85 -30.31
CA SER A 81 5.41 -7.35 -30.69
C SER A 81 4.38 -7.08 -29.61
N THR A 82 3.16 -6.70 -29.97
CA THR A 82 2.01 -6.59 -29.06
C THR A 82 1.66 -7.92 -28.37
N ASN A 83 2.36 -9.00 -28.73
CA ASN A 83 2.22 -10.31 -28.08
C ASN A 83 2.89 -10.29 -26.71
N THR A 84 2.11 -10.45 -25.69
CA THR A 84 2.48 -10.47 -24.27
C THR A 84 3.63 -11.43 -23.96
N GLN A 85 3.62 -12.64 -24.52
CA GLN A 85 4.68 -13.62 -24.30
C GLN A 85 6.03 -13.13 -24.84
N SER A 86 6.02 -12.45 -25.98
CA SER A 86 7.24 -11.86 -26.57
C SER A 86 7.81 -10.74 -25.70
N ILE A 87 6.94 -9.89 -25.13
CA ILE A 87 7.36 -8.83 -24.20
C ILE A 87 7.95 -9.43 -22.91
N GLN A 88 7.32 -10.44 -22.36
CA GLN A 88 7.82 -11.13 -21.15
C GLN A 88 9.16 -11.81 -21.40
N ASN A 89 9.31 -12.47 -22.54
CA ASN A 89 10.58 -13.08 -22.92
C ASN A 89 11.68 -12.01 -23.12
N ALA A 90 11.35 -10.86 -23.73
CA ALA A 90 12.27 -9.74 -23.87
C ALA A 90 12.70 -9.17 -22.51
N ILE A 91 11.76 -9.01 -21.58
CA ILE A 91 12.05 -8.57 -20.19
C ILE A 91 12.97 -9.59 -19.50
N ARG A 92 12.64 -10.88 -19.54
CA ARG A 92 13.44 -11.93 -18.91
C ARG A 92 14.84 -12.01 -19.48
N ASN A 93 14.96 -12.00 -20.81
CA ASN A 93 16.27 -12.04 -21.48
C ASN A 93 17.09 -10.78 -21.19
N GLY A 94 16.44 -9.60 -21.19
CA GLY A 94 17.09 -8.34 -20.83
C GLY A 94 17.60 -8.34 -19.39
N LEU A 95 16.79 -8.80 -18.44
CA LEU A 95 17.18 -8.91 -17.03
C LEU A 95 18.29 -9.94 -16.79
N ASN A 96 18.31 -11.04 -17.55
CA ASN A 96 19.40 -12.02 -17.46
C ASN A 96 20.75 -11.42 -17.85
N SER A 97 20.78 -10.54 -18.84
CA SER A 97 21.99 -9.85 -19.32
C SER A 97 22.26 -8.52 -18.63
N ALA A 98 21.29 -7.95 -17.93
CA ALA A 98 21.45 -6.67 -17.23
C ALA A 98 22.46 -6.77 -16.07
N LYS A 99 23.24 -5.71 -15.93
CA LYS A 99 24.16 -5.55 -14.78
C LYS A 99 23.36 -5.30 -13.52
N ASP A 100 23.91 -5.72 -12.39
CA ASP A 100 23.42 -5.32 -11.08
C ASP A 100 23.58 -3.81 -10.89
N ALA A 101 22.48 -3.14 -10.59
CA ALA A 101 22.46 -1.68 -10.43
C ALA A 101 22.70 -1.24 -8.96
N THR A 102 22.71 -2.18 -8.02
CA THR A 102 22.71 -1.89 -6.58
C THR A 102 23.87 -0.95 -6.19
N ALA A 103 25.10 -1.31 -6.53
CA ALA A 103 26.28 -0.55 -6.12
C ALA A 103 26.34 0.84 -6.75
N ALA A 104 25.96 0.99 -8.02
CA ALA A 104 25.95 2.27 -8.71
C ALA A 104 24.91 3.23 -8.12
N ILE A 105 23.70 2.73 -7.85
CA ILE A 105 22.64 3.53 -7.23
C ILE A 105 23.04 3.91 -5.81
N GLN A 106 23.62 2.99 -5.02
CA GLN A 106 24.09 3.31 -3.67
C GLN A 106 25.20 4.37 -3.71
N SER A 107 26.12 4.29 -4.67
CA SER A 107 27.17 5.31 -4.84
C SER A 107 26.61 6.70 -5.13
N ALA A 108 25.53 6.78 -5.93
CA ALA A 108 24.84 8.04 -6.18
C ALA A 108 24.16 8.60 -4.90
N LEU A 109 23.54 7.72 -4.11
CA LEU A 109 22.93 8.07 -2.83
C LEU A 109 23.99 8.58 -1.82
N ASP A 110 25.12 7.89 -1.74
CA ASP A 110 26.22 8.27 -0.84
C ASP A 110 26.87 9.60 -1.26
N LYS A 111 26.99 9.83 -2.58
CA LYS A 111 27.47 11.12 -3.11
C LYS A 111 26.50 12.25 -2.77
N ALA A 112 25.20 12.05 -2.97
CA ALA A 112 24.19 13.04 -2.60
C ALA A 112 24.22 13.35 -1.11
N LYS A 113 24.38 12.34 -0.24
CA LYS A 113 24.56 12.52 1.21
C LYS A 113 25.81 13.34 1.52
N ALA A 114 26.95 13.00 0.92
CA ALA A 114 28.22 13.68 1.15
C ALA A 114 28.17 15.18 0.78
N ASP A 115 27.35 15.52 -0.22
CA ASP A 115 27.13 16.89 -0.67
C ASP A 115 26.03 17.63 0.13
N GLY A 116 25.49 17.02 1.17
CA GLY A 116 24.48 17.62 2.06
C GLY A 116 23.03 17.40 1.61
N GLY A 117 22.77 16.37 0.82
CA GLY A 117 21.44 15.96 0.36
C GLY A 117 21.21 16.20 -1.12
N GLY A 118 20.05 15.80 -1.62
CA GLY A 118 19.67 15.98 -3.02
C GLY A 118 18.72 14.91 -3.54
N ILE A 119 18.50 14.93 -4.85
CA ILE A 119 17.65 13.99 -5.57
C ILE A 119 18.55 13.05 -6.37
N VAL A 120 18.50 11.77 -6.06
CA VAL A 120 19.08 10.72 -6.90
C VAL A 120 18.02 10.26 -7.88
N TYR A 121 18.20 10.61 -9.15
CA TYR A 121 17.21 10.38 -10.20
C TYR A 121 17.55 9.16 -11.04
N LEU A 122 16.54 8.32 -11.23
CA LEU A 122 16.59 7.15 -12.09
C LEU A 122 15.68 7.36 -13.31
N PRO A 123 16.22 7.47 -14.51
CA PRO A 123 15.42 7.43 -15.73
C PRO A 123 14.52 6.21 -15.85
N GLY A 124 13.46 6.32 -16.65
CA GLY A 124 12.54 5.21 -16.91
C GLY A 124 13.23 3.99 -17.49
N GLY A 125 12.82 2.82 -17.04
CA GLY A 125 13.32 1.50 -17.43
C GLY A 125 13.53 0.59 -16.23
N ARG A 126 14.10 -0.59 -16.45
CA ARG A 126 14.22 -1.65 -15.45
C ARG A 126 15.64 -1.76 -14.92
N TYR A 127 15.79 -1.76 -13.64
CA TYR A 127 17.07 -1.88 -12.91
C TYR A 127 17.11 -3.21 -12.16
N LYS A 128 18.06 -4.08 -12.48
CA LYS A 128 18.27 -5.34 -11.77
C LYS A 128 18.93 -5.08 -10.44
N MET A 129 18.30 -5.55 -9.35
CA MET A 129 18.74 -5.32 -7.98
C MET A 129 19.09 -6.65 -7.29
N LEU A 130 20.37 -6.90 -7.08
CA LEU A 130 20.85 -8.10 -6.38
C LEU A 130 21.16 -7.85 -4.89
N GLY A 131 21.25 -6.58 -4.48
CA GLY A 131 21.48 -6.15 -3.10
C GLY A 131 20.39 -5.21 -2.61
N THR A 132 20.62 -4.61 -1.44
CA THR A 132 19.73 -3.67 -0.77
C THR A 132 20.22 -2.24 -0.91
N LEU A 133 19.33 -1.26 -0.73
CA LEU A 133 19.64 0.15 -0.77
C LEU A 133 19.32 0.83 0.57
N THR A 134 20.11 1.81 0.92
CA THR A 134 19.82 2.75 1.99
C THR A 134 19.74 4.17 1.43
N VAL A 135 18.58 4.81 1.54
CA VAL A 135 18.39 6.21 1.19
C VAL A 135 18.78 7.03 2.42
N PRO A 136 19.89 7.78 2.36
CA PRO A 136 20.40 8.47 3.53
C PRO A 136 19.64 9.76 3.82
N THR A 137 19.79 10.25 5.04
CA THR A 137 19.19 11.50 5.52
C THR A 137 19.37 12.66 4.52
N GLY A 138 18.26 13.35 4.24
CA GLY A 138 18.22 14.52 3.33
C GLY A 138 18.26 14.19 1.85
N VAL A 139 18.21 12.91 1.47
CA VAL A 139 18.20 12.44 0.08
C VAL A 139 16.84 11.90 -0.31
N GLU A 140 16.41 12.23 -1.52
CA GLU A 140 15.26 11.61 -2.15
C GLU A 140 15.71 10.69 -3.31
N LEU A 141 15.28 9.43 -3.29
CA LEU A 141 15.40 8.51 -4.41
C LEU A 141 14.20 8.68 -5.32
N ARG A 142 14.41 9.18 -6.54
CA ARG A 142 13.33 9.57 -7.45
C ARG A 142 13.39 8.82 -8.78
N GLY A 143 12.29 8.21 -9.17
CA GLY A 143 12.09 7.62 -10.50
C GLY A 143 11.23 8.48 -11.41
N ALA A 144 11.13 8.04 -12.66
CA ALA A 144 10.18 8.55 -13.65
C ALA A 144 8.84 7.82 -13.44
N ALA A 145 7.97 8.41 -12.65
CA ALA A 145 6.65 7.82 -12.37
C ALA A 145 5.81 7.69 -13.64
N ASP A 146 5.37 6.49 -13.93
CA ASP A 146 4.39 6.21 -14.97
C ASP A 146 3.56 5.00 -14.55
N PHE A 147 2.71 5.21 -13.55
CA PHE A 147 1.81 4.16 -13.10
C PHE A 147 0.51 4.73 -12.53
N GLY A 148 -0.57 4.02 -12.82
CA GLY A 148 -1.78 4.09 -12.03
C GLY A 148 -1.71 3.00 -10.96
N SER A 149 -2.86 2.51 -10.51
CA SER A 149 -2.95 1.38 -9.57
C SER A 149 -2.30 0.09 -10.07
N ILE A 150 -1.96 0.00 -11.35
CA ILE A 150 -1.33 -1.16 -11.99
C ILE A 150 -0.04 -0.73 -12.68
N PRO A 151 1.14 -1.06 -12.13
CA PRO A 151 2.42 -0.76 -12.76
C PRO A 151 2.57 -1.52 -14.07
N ARG A 152 2.49 -0.81 -15.21
CA ARG A 152 2.48 -1.44 -16.54
C ARG A 152 3.83 -1.47 -17.24
N GLY A 153 4.93 -1.19 -16.57
CA GLY A 153 6.26 -1.38 -17.11
C GLY A 153 6.85 -0.21 -17.89
N HIS A 154 6.23 0.95 -17.81
CA HIS A 154 6.84 2.24 -18.16
C HIS A 154 7.43 2.87 -16.91
N GLY A 155 8.04 3.98 -16.91
CA GLY A 155 8.66 4.56 -15.72
C GLY A 155 9.85 3.76 -15.16
N THR A 156 10.23 4.05 -13.93
CA THR A 156 11.37 3.42 -13.26
C THR A 156 10.93 2.19 -12.48
N ILE A 157 11.56 1.04 -12.73
CA ILE A 157 11.21 -0.23 -12.09
C ILE A 157 12.45 -0.89 -11.51
N PHE A 158 12.43 -1.18 -10.23
CA PHE A 158 13.38 -2.08 -9.59
C PHE A 158 12.91 -3.53 -9.73
N GLU A 159 13.74 -4.37 -10.31
CA GLU A 159 13.56 -5.81 -10.41
C GLU A 159 14.40 -6.48 -9.32
N VAL A 160 13.75 -6.80 -8.19
CA VAL A 160 14.42 -7.19 -6.95
C VAL A 160 14.60 -8.70 -6.86
N TYR A 161 15.84 -9.13 -6.74
CA TYR A 161 16.24 -10.52 -6.48
C TYR A 161 16.76 -10.72 -5.06
N ALA A 162 17.10 -9.65 -4.37
CA ALA A 162 17.66 -9.68 -3.03
C ALA A 162 16.66 -10.24 -2.00
N GLY A 163 17.17 -11.02 -1.04
CA GLY A 163 16.40 -11.47 0.13
C GLY A 163 15.48 -12.67 -0.09
N LYS A 164 15.51 -13.33 -1.25
CA LYS A 164 14.70 -14.52 -1.52
C LYS A 164 14.96 -15.63 -0.50
N GLY A 165 13.90 -16.15 0.12
CA GLY A 165 13.98 -17.18 1.16
C GLY A 165 14.45 -16.67 2.53
N GLN A 166 14.53 -15.35 2.73
CA GLN A 166 15.03 -14.72 3.96
C GLN A 166 14.00 -13.73 4.54
N PRO A 167 12.82 -14.17 5.00
CA PRO A 167 11.75 -13.26 5.40
C PRO A 167 12.11 -12.33 6.58
N SER A 168 13.07 -12.73 7.41
CA SER A 168 13.62 -11.92 8.51
C SER A 168 14.95 -11.25 8.15
N GLY A 169 15.33 -11.25 6.87
CA GLY A 169 16.54 -10.62 6.39
C GLY A 169 16.42 -9.09 6.30
N GLU A 170 17.43 -8.48 5.72
CA GLU A 170 17.50 -7.04 5.52
C GLU A 170 16.47 -6.58 4.47
N SER A 171 15.73 -5.51 4.77
CA SER A 171 14.76 -4.89 3.85
C SER A 171 15.45 -4.36 2.61
N PHE A 172 14.78 -4.50 1.45
CA PHE A 172 15.37 -4.09 0.18
C PHE A 172 15.71 -2.59 0.15
N LEU A 173 14.78 -1.73 0.58
CA LEU A 173 14.96 -0.29 0.60
C LEU A 173 14.78 0.25 2.03
N LYS A 174 15.82 0.85 2.59
CA LYS A 174 15.80 1.46 3.91
C LYS A 174 15.82 2.98 3.79
N LEU A 175 14.92 3.65 4.52
CA LEU A 175 14.78 5.10 4.53
C LEU A 175 15.29 5.65 5.86
N GLU A 176 16.43 6.36 5.88
CA GLU A 176 16.92 7.08 7.05
C GLU A 176 16.05 8.31 7.35
N ALA A 177 16.17 8.87 8.55
CA ALA A 177 15.41 10.06 8.95
C ALA A 177 15.50 11.19 7.91
N GLY A 178 14.36 11.82 7.58
CA GLY A 178 14.29 12.91 6.60
C GLY A 178 14.66 12.52 5.17
N SER A 179 14.59 11.24 4.82
CA SER A 179 14.77 10.76 3.46
C SER A 179 13.44 10.35 2.83
N GLY A 180 13.43 10.15 1.50
CA GLY A 180 12.23 9.72 0.82
C GLY A 180 12.45 8.93 -0.45
N VAL A 181 11.39 8.29 -0.90
CA VAL A 181 11.31 7.62 -2.20
C VAL A 181 10.09 8.09 -2.97
N ARG A 182 10.25 8.35 -4.25
CA ARG A 182 9.18 8.87 -5.10
C ARG A 182 9.21 8.30 -6.51
N GLY A 183 8.04 7.92 -7.03
CA GLY A 183 7.85 7.63 -8.45
C GLY A 183 8.56 6.37 -8.94
N ILE A 184 8.67 5.33 -8.11
CA ILE A 184 9.37 4.08 -8.43
C ILE A 184 8.41 2.90 -8.27
N SER A 185 8.46 1.96 -9.18
CA SER A 185 7.85 0.65 -9.02
C SER A 185 8.88 -0.39 -8.59
N ILE A 186 8.50 -1.28 -7.67
CA ILE A 186 9.32 -2.36 -7.14
C ILE A 186 8.64 -3.69 -7.48
N ASN A 187 9.33 -4.55 -8.19
CA ASN A 187 8.83 -5.85 -8.63
C ASN A 187 9.73 -6.98 -8.18
N TYR A 188 9.15 -8.11 -7.85
CA TYR A 188 9.84 -9.36 -7.51
C TYR A 188 9.69 -10.37 -8.66
N PRO A 189 10.60 -10.38 -9.64
CA PRO A 189 10.44 -11.14 -10.89
C PRO A 189 10.49 -12.66 -10.71
N GLU A 190 10.96 -13.14 -9.57
CA GLU A 190 10.99 -14.56 -9.24
C GLU A 190 9.72 -15.04 -8.49
N GLN A 191 8.75 -14.17 -8.23
CA GLN A 191 7.44 -14.53 -7.69
C GLN A 191 6.50 -14.92 -8.83
N LEU A 192 6.63 -16.14 -9.31
CA LEU A 192 5.91 -16.62 -10.49
C LEU A 192 4.55 -17.19 -10.12
N SER A 193 3.55 -16.99 -10.98
CA SER A 193 2.20 -17.54 -10.78
C SER A 193 2.17 -19.06 -10.70
N SER A 194 3.12 -19.72 -11.36
CA SER A 194 3.31 -21.18 -11.30
C SER A 194 3.72 -21.69 -9.89
N MET A 195 4.20 -20.82 -9.02
CA MET A 195 4.58 -21.16 -7.65
C MET A 195 3.39 -21.13 -6.67
N LEU A 196 2.27 -20.53 -7.04
CA LEU A 196 1.11 -20.47 -6.16
C LEU A 196 0.60 -21.87 -5.76
N PRO A 197 0.33 -22.12 -4.46
CA PRO A 197 0.33 -21.16 -3.35
C PRO A 197 1.69 -21.02 -2.60
N ALA A 198 2.75 -21.72 -3.02
CA ALA A 198 4.03 -21.73 -2.33
C ALA A 198 4.95 -20.60 -2.79
N MET A 199 4.57 -19.36 -2.51
CA MET A 199 5.34 -18.19 -2.89
C MET A 199 6.64 -18.07 -2.10
N ALA A 200 7.69 -17.51 -2.72
CA ALA A 200 8.94 -17.26 -2.03
C ALA A 200 8.77 -16.16 -0.97
N GLN A 201 9.33 -16.39 0.19
CA GLN A 201 9.32 -15.43 1.29
C GLN A 201 10.46 -14.42 1.11
N TYR A 202 10.16 -13.15 1.32
CA TYR A 202 11.11 -12.04 1.27
C TYR A 202 11.00 -11.17 2.52
N PRO A 203 12.05 -10.40 2.87
CA PRO A 203 11.97 -9.35 3.88
C PRO A 203 10.94 -8.28 3.50
N TYR A 204 10.77 -7.28 4.36
CA TYR A 204 10.02 -6.10 3.99
C TYR A 204 10.67 -5.39 2.79
N THR A 205 9.82 -4.94 1.87
CA THR A 205 10.28 -4.24 0.66
C THR A 205 10.86 -2.87 1.03
N ILE A 206 10.16 -2.12 1.86
CA ILE A 206 10.59 -0.80 2.34
C ILE A 206 10.55 -0.81 3.87
N GLN A 207 11.57 -0.22 4.50
CA GLN A 207 11.64 -0.05 5.94
C GLN A 207 11.98 1.39 6.31
N GLY A 208 11.16 1.99 7.17
CA GLY A 208 11.48 3.23 7.84
C GLY A 208 12.53 3.04 8.92
N LYS A 209 13.53 3.93 8.94
CA LYS A 209 14.64 3.91 9.91
C LYS A 209 14.71 5.18 10.76
N GLY A 210 13.68 6.03 10.70
CA GLY A 210 13.66 7.26 11.48
C GLY A 210 12.49 8.18 11.12
N LYS A 211 12.47 9.35 11.75
CA LYS A 211 11.41 10.34 11.59
C LYS A 211 11.44 11.04 10.23
N ASP A 212 10.31 11.69 9.89
CA ASP A 212 10.15 12.56 8.73
C ASP A 212 10.48 11.87 7.40
N ILE A 213 10.31 10.55 7.30
CA ILE A 213 10.45 9.81 6.05
C ILE A 213 9.20 9.95 5.20
N TYR A 214 9.36 9.88 3.87
CA TYR A 214 8.22 9.92 2.98
C TYR A 214 8.32 8.93 1.81
N ILE A 215 7.16 8.40 1.43
CA ILE A 215 6.96 7.44 0.33
C ILE A 215 5.83 8.00 -0.53
N VAL A 216 6.13 8.41 -1.76
CA VAL A 216 5.15 9.08 -2.63
C VAL A 216 5.13 8.45 -4.02
N ASN A 217 3.94 8.07 -4.49
CA ASN A 217 3.78 7.42 -5.79
C ASN A 217 4.71 6.22 -5.97
N VAL A 218 4.61 5.24 -5.09
CA VAL A 218 5.42 4.02 -5.14
C VAL A 218 4.54 2.81 -5.43
N GLY A 219 4.94 2.02 -6.44
CA GLY A 219 4.31 0.75 -6.76
C GLY A 219 5.07 -0.42 -6.16
N ILE A 220 4.37 -1.36 -5.52
CA ILE A 220 4.96 -2.64 -5.08
C ILE A 220 4.20 -3.77 -5.73
N ARG A 221 4.91 -4.71 -6.33
CA ARG A 221 4.29 -5.85 -6.98
C ARG A 221 4.92 -7.15 -6.61
N ALA A 222 4.06 -8.12 -6.28
CA ALA A 222 4.47 -9.47 -5.89
C ALA A 222 5.40 -9.51 -4.67
N ALA A 223 5.34 -8.53 -3.77
CA ALA A 223 6.11 -8.56 -2.54
C ALA A 223 5.61 -9.67 -1.60
N TRP A 224 6.47 -10.21 -0.76
CA TRP A 224 6.04 -10.99 0.40
C TRP A 224 5.58 -10.04 1.50
N ASN A 225 6.42 -9.09 1.90
CA ASN A 225 6.11 -8.03 2.84
C ASN A 225 6.33 -6.65 2.17
N GLY A 226 5.39 -5.73 2.34
CA GLY A 226 5.43 -4.39 1.75
C GLY A 226 6.22 -3.38 2.60
N LEU A 227 5.57 -2.67 3.52
CA LEU A 227 6.14 -1.54 4.25
C LEU A 227 6.22 -1.82 5.75
N ASP A 228 7.41 -1.64 6.31
CA ASP A 228 7.73 -1.71 7.74
C ASP A 228 7.89 -0.31 8.33
N LEU A 229 6.93 0.12 9.14
CA LEU A 229 6.95 1.32 9.97
C LEU A 229 6.81 0.97 11.46
N PHE A 230 7.12 -0.28 11.86
CA PHE A 230 6.98 -0.73 13.23
C PHE A 230 8.30 -1.16 13.89
N SER A 231 9.29 -1.59 13.11
CA SER A 231 10.57 -2.03 13.66
C SER A 231 11.42 -0.89 14.21
N ASN A 232 11.15 0.33 13.79
CA ASN A 232 11.81 1.55 14.25
C ASN A 232 10.80 2.65 14.51
N LYS A 233 11.16 3.59 15.36
CA LYS A 233 10.36 4.79 15.57
C LYS A 233 10.44 5.70 14.34
N CYS A 234 9.28 5.91 13.69
CA CYS A 234 9.14 6.68 12.46
C CYS A 234 8.17 7.86 12.65
N ASP A 235 8.50 8.80 13.54
CA ASP A 235 7.64 9.98 13.78
C ASP A 235 7.43 10.78 12.49
N ASN A 236 6.22 11.31 12.30
CA ASN A 236 5.81 12.11 11.15
C ASN A 236 6.07 11.42 9.81
N HIS A 237 6.03 10.09 9.74
CA HIS A 237 6.11 9.42 8.45
C HIS A 237 4.95 9.81 7.55
N TYR A 238 5.21 9.90 6.26
CA TYR A 238 4.20 10.23 5.27
C TYR A 238 4.22 9.25 4.11
N VAL A 239 3.08 8.60 3.88
CA VAL A 239 2.87 7.71 2.75
C VAL A 239 1.73 8.26 1.92
N ASP A 240 1.95 8.46 0.62
CA ASP A 240 0.92 8.91 -0.30
C ASP A 240 0.98 8.12 -1.61
N TYR A 241 -0.09 7.41 -1.89
CA TYR A 241 -0.21 6.55 -3.04
C TYR A 241 0.87 5.45 -3.09
N LEU A 242 0.88 4.60 -2.07
CA LEU A 242 1.54 3.31 -2.11
C LEU A 242 0.53 2.29 -2.67
N ALA A 243 0.83 1.69 -3.83
CA ALA A 243 -0.11 0.84 -4.52
C ALA A 243 0.50 -0.50 -4.94
N GLY A 244 -0.32 -1.53 -5.03
CA GLY A 244 0.21 -2.78 -5.56
C GLY A 244 -0.37 -4.06 -4.99
N HIS A 245 0.52 -5.01 -4.73
CA HIS A 245 0.19 -6.33 -4.22
C HIS A 245 1.30 -6.89 -3.31
N ALA A 246 0.88 -7.53 -2.22
CA ALA A 246 1.74 -8.32 -1.34
C ALA A 246 1.05 -9.65 -0.98
N PHE A 247 1.82 -10.63 -0.48
CA PHE A 247 1.31 -11.95 -0.10
C PHE A 247 1.12 -12.13 1.41
N LYS A 248 1.89 -11.41 2.26
CA LYS A 248 1.86 -11.62 3.72
C LYS A 248 1.45 -10.38 4.50
N ASN A 249 2.14 -9.27 4.34
CA ASN A 249 1.82 -8.01 4.99
C ASN A 249 1.93 -6.87 3.97
N VAL A 250 0.94 -5.96 3.94
CA VAL A 250 1.07 -4.75 3.13
C VAL A 250 1.78 -3.66 3.92
N ILE A 251 1.26 -3.30 5.08
CA ILE A 251 1.89 -2.31 5.95
C ILE A 251 1.71 -2.68 7.42
N ARG A 252 2.75 -2.46 8.21
CA ARG A 252 2.72 -2.54 9.66
C ARG A 252 3.25 -1.25 10.26
N ILE A 253 2.46 -0.62 11.13
CA ILE A 253 2.70 0.70 11.74
C ILE A 253 2.84 0.53 13.25
N GLY A 254 3.85 1.14 13.85
CA GLY A 254 4.08 1.01 15.29
C GLY A 254 5.39 1.65 15.73
N GLY A 255 6.18 0.90 16.53
CA GLY A 255 7.51 1.31 16.97
C GLY A 255 7.56 2.50 17.91
N GLY A 256 6.42 2.88 18.52
CA GLY A 256 6.30 4.09 19.34
C GLY A 256 6.24 5.38 18.52
N SER A 257 5.86 5.30 17.24
CA SER A 257 5.79 6.45 16.32
C SER A 257 4.66 7.39 16.68
N GLN A 258 4.80 8.66 16.31
CA GLN A 258 3.80 9.70 16.54
C GLN A 258 3.60 10.55 15.28
N GLY A 259 2.33 10.93 15.00
CA GLY A 259 1.96 11.90 13.98
C GLY A 259 2.18 11.41 12.55
N GLY A 260 2.16 10.10 12.32
CA GLY A 260 2.24 9.52 10.99
C GLY A 260 0.96 9.72 10.17
N MET A 261 1.12 9.68 8.85
CA MET A 261 -0.01 9.72 7.93
C MET A 261 0.20 8.75 6.77
N VAL A 262 -0.75 7.85 6.61
CA VAL A 262 -0.83 6.94 5.45
C VAL A 262 -2.06 7.33 4.64
N ASN A 263 -1.87 7.59 3.37
CA ASN A 263 -2.85 8.21 2.51
C ASN A 263 -2.90 7.53 1.15
N ASN A 264 -4.11 7.35 0.61
CA ASN A 264 -4.35 6.86 -0.75
C ASN A 264 -3.71 5.50 -1.08
N MET A 265 -3.56 4.60 -0.12
CA MET A 265 -3.08 3.25 -0.45
C MET A 265 -4.10 2.50 -1.32
N GLN A 266 -3.58 1.73 -2.29
CA GLN A 266 -4.38 0.96 -3.22
C GLN A 266 -3.79 -0.43 -3.42
N PHE A 267 -4.27 -1.43 -2.70
CA PHE A 267 -3.77 -2.79 -2.82
C PHE A 267 -4.85 -3.77 -3.25
N ASN A 268 -4.54 -4.59 -4.26
CA ASN A 268 -5.40 -5.70 -4.65
C ASN A 268 -4.65 -6.78 -5.44
N THR A 269 -5.23 -7.97 -5.51
CA THR A 269 -4.65 -9.14 -6.18
C THR A 269 -4.55 -9.00 -7.69
N ILE A 270 -5.38 -8.16 -8.31
CA ILE A 270 -5.36 -7.90 -9.76
C ILE A 270 -4.01 -7.33 -10.20
N VAL A 271 -3.36 -6.54 -9.34
CA VAL A 271 -2.03 -5.99 -9.63
C VAL A 271 -0.99 -7.09 -9.83
N TYR A 272 -1.06 -8.17 -9.05
CA TYR A 272 -0.22 -9.34 -9.25
C TYR A 272 -0.49 -10.00 -10.60
N ALA A 273 -1.73 -10.38 -10.88
CA ALA A 273 -2.13 -11.08 -12.09
C ALA A 273 -1.82 -10.28 -13.38
N CYS A 274 -2.01 -8.97 -13.35
CA CYS A 274 -1.71 -8.10 -14.49
C CYS A 274 -0.22 -7.88 -14.73
N GLY A 275 0.61 -8.22 -13.77
CA GLY A 275 2.00 -7.79 -13.78
C GLY A 275 3.04 -8.87 -13.82
N ALA A 276 2.76 -10.08 -13.35
CA ALA A 276 3.78 -11.11 -13.19
C ALA A 276 4.23 -11.70 -14.55
N GLU A 277 3.63 -12.74 -14.97
CA GLU A 277 3.99 -13.43 -16.20
C GLU A 277 2.88 -13.40 -17.24
N THR A 278 1.72 -12.96 -16.81
CA THR A 278 0.51 -12.98 -17.58
C THR A 278 0.27 -11.64 -18.26
N LYS A 279 -0.23 -11.68 -19.39
CA LYS A 279 -0.58 -10.66 -20.37
C LYS A 279 -0.72 -9.22 -19.84
N PHE A 280 0.25 -8.38 -20.18
CA PHE A 280 0.17 -6.94 -20.05
C PHE A 280 -1.14 -6.41 -20.69
N GLY A 281 -2.02 -5.90 -19.86
CA GLY A 281 -3.11 -5.04 -20.31
C GLY A 281 -4.33 -5.70 -20.91
N SER A 282 -4.47 -7.02 -20.90
CA SER A 282 -5.74 -7.66 -21.24
C SER A 282 -6.27 -8.50 -20.07
N TRP A 283 -7.53 -8.33 -19.74
CA TRP A 283 -8.31 -9.30 -19.00
C TRP A 283 -8.38 -10.58 -19.85
N SER A 284 -7.46 -11.49 -19.66
CA SER A 284 -7.50 -12.78 -20.32
C SER A 284 -7.87 -13.87 -19.33
N ASN A 285 -8.42 -14.97 -19.83
CA ASN A 285 -8.81 -16.12 -19.02
C ASN A 285 -7.68 -16.62 -18.08
N ASN A 286 -6.41 -16.45 -18.45
CA ASN A 286 -5.29 -16.83 -17.60
C ASN A 286 -5.02 -15.81 -16.47
N ALA A 287 -5.20 -14.49 -16.74
CA ALA A 287 -5.09 -13.47 -15.70
C ALA A 287 -6.15 -13.65 -14.63
N ASP A 288 -7.36 -14.04 -15.02
CA ASP A 288 -8.44 -14.32 -14.07
C ASP A 288 -8.12 -15.56 -13.23
N ALA A 289 -7.57 -16.61 -13.82
CA ALA A 289 -7.18 -17.82 -13.08
C ALA A 289 -6.03 -17.54 -12.11
N ASP A 290 -5.03 -16.76 -12.50
CA ASP A 290 -3.90 -16.39 -11.65
C ASP A 290 -4.33 -15.40 -10.56
N ASN A 291 -5.25 -14.48 -10.89
CA ASN A 291 -5.87 -13.60 -9.90
C ASN A 291 -6.65 -14.42 -8.86
N GLY A 292 -7.43 -15.41 -9.30
CA GLY A 292 -8.14 -16.33 -8.41
C GLY A 292 -7.21 -17.07 -7.45
N LYS A 293 -6.11 -17.62 -7.95
CA LYS A 293 -5.11 -18.31 -7.12
C LYS A 293 -4.41 -17.36 -6.15
N ALA A 294 -4.05 -16.16 -6.58
CA ALA A 294 -3.44 -15.15 -5.71
C ALA A 294 -4.44 -14.67 -4.65
N TYR A 295 -5.68 -14.50 -5.03
CA TYR A 295 -6.77 -14.18 -4.12
C TYR A 295 -6.94 -15.26 -3.05
N ASP A 296 -7.03 -16.54 -3.45
CA ASP A 296 -7.14 -17.67 -2.52
C ASP A 296 -5.93 -17.75 -1.56
N GLN A 297 -4.73 -17.39 -2.04
CA GLN A 297 -3.55 -17.33 -1.19
C GLN A 297 -3.63 -16.16 -0.19
N ASN A 298 -4.04 -14.98 -0.66
CA ASN A 298 -4.20 -13.82 0.19
C ASN A 298 -5.26 -14.02 1.28
N MET A 299 -6.35 -14.73 0.95
CA MET A 299 -7.42 -15.06 1.90
C MET A 299 -6.97 -15.99 3.03
N LYS A 300 -5.78 -16.58 2.96
CA LYS A 300 -5.23 -17.44 4.02
C LYS A 300 -4.38 -16.68 5.02
N GLU A 301 -3.68 -15.61 4.60
CA GLU A 301 -2.66 -15.04 5.48
C GLU A 301 -2.33 -13.55 5.25
N LEU A 302 -2.84 -12.89 4.18
CA LEU A 302 -2.49 -11.51 3.93
C LEU A 302 -3.15 -10.56 4.93
N ARG A 303 -2.33 -9.72 5.58
CA ARG A 303 -2.74 -8.56 6.39
C ARG A 303 -2.54 -7.27 5.60
N PHE A 304 -3.59 -6.46 5.50
CA PHE A 304 -3.47 -5.18 4.80
C PHE A 304 -2.83 -4.13 5.69
N ILE A 305 -3.50 -3.72 6.77
CA ILE A 305 -2.96 -2.74 7.73
C ILE A 305 -2.90 -3.37 9.12
N THR A 306 -1.73 -3.38 9.74
CA THR A 306 -1.59 -3.65 11.17
C THR A 306 -1.12 -2.38 11.86
N VAL A 307 -1.82 -1.96 12.91
CA VAL A 307 -1.55 -0.74 13.68
C VAL A 307 -1.32 -1.12 15.14
N GLU A 308 -0.13 -0.84 15.63
CA GLU A 308 0.32 -1.12 17.00
C GLU A 308 0.96 0.16 17.56
N ASP A 309 1.26 0.24 18.80
CA ASP A 309 2.16 1.22 19.46
C ASP A 309 2.49 2.48 18.64
N CYS A 310 1.47 3.29 18.34
CA CYS A 310 1.63 4.61 17.74
C CYS A 310 0.58 5.58 18.28
N THR A 311 0.82 6.88 18.11
CA THR A 311 -0.10 7.94 18.56
C THR A 311 -0.31 8.97 17.45
N ASP A 312 -1.52 9.55 17.40
CA ASP A 312 -1.91 10.54 16.40
C ASP A 312 -1.72 10.07 14.94
N GLU A 313 -1.89 8.77 14.71
CA GLU A 313 -1.81 8.18 13.37
C GLU A 313 -3.04 8.52 12.54
N ILE A 314 -2.84 8.86 11.28
CA ILE A 314 -3.91 9.14 10.32
C ILE A 314 -3.86 8.15 9.18
N LEU A 315 -4.94 7.40 9.00
CA LEU A 315 -5.19 6.57 7.82
C LEU A 315 -6.26 7.26 6.99
N TYR A 316 -5.95 7.64 5.75
CA TYR A 316 -6.83 8.46 4.93
C TYR A 316 -7.03 7.91 3.52
N ASN A 317 -8.28 7.63 3.16
CA ASN A 317 -8.65 7.20 1.81
C ASN A 317 -7.89 5.96 1.31
N ASP A 318 -7.73 4.97 2.18
CA ASP A 318 -7.03 3.72 1.86
C ASP A 318 -8.00 2.65 1.38
N PHE A 319 -7.56 1.80 0.46
CA PHE A 319 -8.38 0.73 -0.12
C PHE A 319 -7.62 -0.60 -0.25
N HIS A 320 -8.32 -1.67 0.05
CA HIS A 320 -7.84 -3.04 -0.12
C HIS A 320 -8.91 -3.97 -0.68
N TYR A 321 -8.50 -4.85 -1.58
CA TYR A 321 -9.32 -5.93 -2.10
C TYR A 321 -8.64 -7.29 -1.92
N GLY A 322 -9.30 -8.19 -1.18
CA GLY A 322 -8.93 -9.60 -1.04
C GLY A 322 -7.77 -9.87 -0.07
N GLY A 323 -8.08 -10.21 1.18
CA GLY A 323 -7.07 -10.57 2.19
C GLY A 323 -7.65 -11.34 3.35
N TYR A 324 -6.78 -11.93 4.18
CA TYR A 324 -7.19 -12.61 5.40
C TYR A 324 -7.67 -11.59 6.44
N GLU A 325 -6.89 -10.55 6.69
CA GLU A 325 -7.20 -9.46 7.61
C GLU A 325 -7.10 -8.11 6.90
N GLY A 326 -8.15 -7.30 7.00
CA GLY A 326 -8.19 -5.94 6.48
C GLY A 326 -7.40 -4.99 7.37
N ILE A 327 -8.01 -4.43 8.41
CA ILE A 327 -7.31 -3.61 9.40
C ILE A 327 -7.28 -4.31 10.76
N VAL A 328 -6.11 -4.36 11.39
CA VAL A 328 -5.87 -4.98 12.70
C VAL A 328 -5.26 -3.95 13.64
N PHE A 329 -5.93 -3.71 14.76
CA PHE A 329 -5.40 -2.94 15.88
C PHE A 329 -4.92 -3.90 16.96
N ASP A 330 -3.64 -3.84 17.29
CA ASP A 330 -3.01 -4.80 18.21
C ASP A 330 -2.10 -4.11 19.24
N LYS A 331 -1.52 -4.88 20.11
CA LYS A 331 -0.45 -4.45 21.01
C LYS A 331 0.91 -4.83 20.44
N SER A 332 1.86 -3.93 20.59
CA SER A 332 3.27 -4.28 20.42
C SER A 332 3.73 -5.29 21.49
N ASP A 333 4.90 -5.89 21.28
CA ASP A 333 5.52 -6.77 22.29
C ASP A 333 5.74 -6.08 23.64
N ALA A 334 5.82 -4.75 23.66
CA ALA A 334 5.88 -3.93 24.87
C ALA A 334 4.50 -3.68 25.53
N GLY A 335 3.42 -4.28 25.01
CA GLY A 335 2.05 -4.16 25.52
C GLY A 335 1.37 -2.82 25.22
N ARG A 336 1.94 -1.97 24.35
CA ARG A 336 1.39 -0.67 23.97
C ARG A 336 0.52 -0.79 22.74
N ALA A 337 -0.60 -0.05 22.72
CA ALA A 337 -1.58 -0.04 21.65
C ALA A 337 -1.67 1.34 20.98
N ALA A 338 -2.28 1.37 19.79
CA ALA A 338 -2.36 2.55 18.97
C ALA A 338 -3.48 3.51 19.34
N SER A 339 -3.29 4.79 19.03
CA SER A 339 -4.34 5.80 18.91
C SER A 339 -4.15 6.66 17.66
N GLY A 340 -5.27 7.13 17.09
CA GLY A 340 -5.25 7.89 15.86
C GLY A 340 -6.64 8.04 15.27
N LYS A 341 -6.76 8.02 13.93
CA LYS A 341 -8.05 8.09 13.24
C LYS A 341 -7.99 7.50 11.84
N VAL A 342 -9.09 6.91 11.42
CA VAL A 342 -9.36 6.48 10.04
C VAL A 342 -10.36 7.44 9.42
N LEU A 343 -9.99 8.03 8.29
CA LEU A 343 -10.80 9.00 7.55
C LEU A 343 -10.99 8.52 6.09
N GLY A 344 -11.86 7.52 5.91
CA GLY A 344 -12.04 6.83 4.64
C GLY A 344 -11.15 5.60 4.54
N LEU A 345 -11.80 4.43 4.55
CA LEU A 345 -11.14 3.13 4.38
C LEU A 345 -12.11 2.19 3.68
N GLY A 346 -11.67 1.57 2.61
CA GLY A 346 -12.39 0.50 1.94
C GLY A 346 -11.68 -0.84 2.14
N ILE A 347 -12.26 -1.74 2.92
CA ILE A 347 -11.86 -3.14 2.97
C ILE A 347 -12.89 -3.93 2.20
N ASP A 348 -12.50 -4.47 1.06
CA ASP A 348 -13.37 -5.21 0.16
C ASP A 348 -12.94 -6.68 0.06
N GLY A 349 -13.83 -7.58 0.49
CA GLY A 349 -13.63 -9.01 0.36
C GLY A 349 -12.55 -9.62 1.25
N SER A 350 -12.40 -9.19 2.49
CA SER A 350 -11.49 -9.82 3.46
C SER A 350 -12.21 -10.87 4.31
N MET A 351 -11.47 -11.85 4.82
CA MET A 351 -12.00 -12.83 5.79
C MET A 351 -12.39 -12.15 7.11
N ASN A 352 -11.50 -11.31 7.63
CA ASN A 352 -11.71 -10.48 8.80
C ASN A 352 -11.49 -9.03 8.38
N ALA A 353 -12.56 -8.26 8.18
CA ALA A 353 -12.41 -6.91 7.63
C ALA A 353 -11.79 -5.93 8.64
N ALA A 354 -12.19 -6.00 9.92
CA ALA A 354 -11.59 -5.20 10.99
C ALA A 354 -11.45 -6.01 12.28
N MET A 355 -10.28 -5.97 12.90
CA MET A 355 -9.99 -6.63 14.17
C MET A 355 -9.48 -5.61 15.20
N PHE A 356 -10.13 -5.55 16.35
CA PHE A 356 -9.79 -4.67 17.46
C PHE A 356 -9.32 -5.52 18.64
N ASN A 357 -8.06 -5.93 18.63
CA ASN A 357 -7.46 -6.69 19.74
C ASN A 357 -7.08 -5.74 20.89
N ALA A 358 -6.62 -4.52 20.56
CA ALA A 358 -6.33 -3.48 21.53
C ALA A 358 -6.36 -2.09 20.92
N LEU A 359 -6.76 -1.10 21.74
CA LEU A 359 -6.70 0.32 21.39
C LEU A 359 -6.06 1.11 22.54
N GLY A 360 -5.31 2.15 22.20
CA GLY A 360 -4.83 3.13 23.14
C GLY A 360 -5.99 3.91 23.79
N SER A 361 -5.75 4.58 24.91
CA SER A 361 -6.78 5.28 25.67
C SER A 361 -7.50 6.40 24.91
N ALA A 362 -6.83 7.02 23.93
CA ALA A 362 -7.45 8.04 23.07
C ALA A 362 -8.32 7.42 21.95
N GLY A 363 -8.26 6.10 21.76
CA GLY A 363 -9.04 5.38 20.76
C GLY A 363 -8.59 5.59 19.32
N PHE A 364 -9.35 4.99 18.39
CA PHE A 364 -9.10 5.07 16.96
C PHE A 364 -10.46 5.15 16.22
N PRO A 365 -11.08 6.34 16.14
CA PRO A 365 -12.36 6.48 15.43
C PRO A 365 -12.23 6.16 13.95
N LEU A 366 -13.21 5.44 13.42
CA LEU A 366 -13.34 5.08 12.01
C LEU A 366 -14.47 5.92 11.40
N VAL A 367 -14.14 6.77 10.45
CA VAL A 367 -15.09 7.65 9.77
C VAL A 367 -15.10 7.33 8.27
N ASN A 368 -16.29 7.20 7.69
CA ASN A 368 -16.46 6.85 6.28
C ASN A 368 -15.72 5.56 5.88
N THR A 369 -15.96 4.50 6.65
CA THR A 369 -15.30 3.21 6.47
C THR A 369 -16.28 2.19 5.88
N GLN A 370 -15.86 1.52 4.80
CA GLN A 370 -16.55 0.38 4.21
C GLN A 370 -15.83 -0.90 4.61
N LEU A 371 -16.53 -1.80 5.28
CA LEU A 371 -16.01 -3.11 5.67
C LEU A 371 -16.84 -4.19 4.99
N VAL A 372 -16.24 -4.91 4.07
CA VAL A 372 -16.87 -6.03 3.35
C VAL A 372 -16.14 -7.31 3.68
N ALA A 373 -16.77 -8.17 4.46
CA ALA A 373 -16.32 -9.54 4.62
C ALA A 373 -16.93 -10.41 3.51
N LEU A 374 -16.17 -11.38 3.03
CA LEU A 374 -16.71 -12.34 2.07
C LEU A 374 -17.75 -13.23 2.75
N GLU A 375 -18.94 -13.30 2.18
CA GLU A 375 -19.86 -14.33 2.54
C GLU A 375 -19.30 -15.71 2.17
N ALA A 376 -19.40 -16.66 3.09
CA ALA A 376 -18.94 -18.03 2.93
C ALA A 376 -19.78 -18.80 1.90
N LYS A 377 -19.76 -18.40 0.63
CA LYS A 377 -20.24 -19.22 -0.47
C LYS A 377 -19.28 -20.33 -0.84
N SER A 378 -18.05 -20.23 -0.38
CA SER A 378 -17.01 -21.24 -0.56
C SER A 378 -16.85 -22.02 0.74
N THR A 379 -16.96 -23.34 0.66
CA THR A 379 -16.61 -24.26 1.75
C THR A 379 -15.15 -24.13 2.22
N ALA A 380 -14.34 -23.36 1.49
CA ALA A 380 -12.94 -23.10 1.82
C ALA A 380 -12.74 -22.01 2.89
N PHE A 381 -13.75 -21.15 3.15
CA PHE A 381 -13.62 -20.00 4.05
C PHE A 381 -14.85 -19.87 4.98
N PRO A 382 -15.00 -20.75 5.98
CA PRO A 382 -16.21 -20.82 6.79
C PRO A 382 -16.42 -19.69 7.80
N ASP A 383 -15.38 -18.90 8.13
CA ASP A 383 -15.38 -17.97 9.28
C ASP A 383 -15.10 -16.52 8.88
N THR A 384 -15.96 -15.92 8.03
CA THR A 384 -15.84 -14.51 7.66
C THR A 384 -16.46 -13.58 8.71
N ARG A 385 -15.78 -12.47 9.04
CA ARG A 385 -16.22 -11.49 10.04
C ARG A 385 -16.02 -10.06 9.58
N TYR A 386 -17.05 -9.23 9.73
CA TYR A 386 -16.96 -7.80 9.44
C TYR A 386 -16.14 -7.07 10.50
N ILE A 387 -16.41 -7.38 11.78
CA ILE A 387 -15.73 -6.80 12.93
C ILE A 387 -15.50 -7.91 13.96
N THR A 388 -14.28 -7.99 14.44
CA THR A 388 -13.89 -8.85 15.56
C THR A 388 -13.37 -7.98 16.70
N LEU A 389 -13.89 -8.21 17.89
CA LEU A 389 -13.39 -7.59 19.11
C LEU A 389 -12.54 -8.64 19.85
N GLY A 390 -11.31 -8.29 20.19
CA GLY A 390 -10.45 -9.09 21.04
C GLY A 390 -10.96 -9.12 22.49
N GLU A 391 -10.48 -10.07 23.28
CA GLU A 391 -10.80 -10.22 24.70
C GLU A 391 -10.05 -9.20 25.55
#